data_a4776c7470deb9611502d441933832eb
#
_entry.id   a4776c7470deb9611502d441933832eb
#
_cell.length_a   1.000
_cell.length_b   1.000
_cell.length_c   1.000
_cell.angle_alpha   90.00
_cell.angle_beta   90.00
_cell.angle_gamma   90.00
#
_symmetry.space_group_name_H-M   'P 1'
#
loop_
_entity.id
_entity.type
_entity.pdbx_description
1 polymer ?
#
loop_
_entity_poly.entity_id
_entity_poly.type
_entity_poly.pdbx_seq_one_letter_code
_entity_poly.pdbx_strand_id
1 'polypeptide(L)'
;MRPAGRLLAPAALLSEMVINMSPNTPPFADSLAALGWNGTPEQRDPLDRPSYAGPVSFSQLPWIEDPAEIRRRKADIAIIGAPFDDAVTHRPGTRFGPRAIREAQYQTGTLHSLQVGVEPFTALTAVDAGDAQVYPGRLEHGHGAIYRKVREVAETGAIPIVLGGDHSITWPNATAIAELRWPQRIGILHFDAHADASIDGYGSLNSHGSPMRRLIESGAVLGKNFVQVGLRGYFPDTETLGWMREHGMRSHFMTEIEERGSEAVIATAIAEALDGPDAIWISLDIDVVDPGLAPGTGTPEPGGMLSRELLRGLRQIAAQVPIAGMDIVEVSPPYDWAESTAMIANRAALEVISALAKRKESGETIRWEPSR
;
A
#
# COMPACT_ATOMS: atom_id res chain seq x y z
N MET A 1 20.92 -47.69 -20.93
CA MET A 1 22.22 -47.53 -20.23
C MET A 1 22.96 -46.37 -20.88
N ARG A 2 23.03 -45.20 -20.23
CA ARG A 2 23.90 -44.10 -20.64
C ARG A 2 25.10 -44.07 -19.71
N PRO A 3 26.34 -43.86 -20.18
CA PRO A 3 27.52 -43.91 -19.31
C PRO A 3 27.59 -42.70 -18.41
N ALA A 4 27.90 -42.90 -17.15
CA ALA A 4 28.16 -41.89 -16.14
C ALA A 4 29.40 -41.09 -16.51
N GLY A 5 29.23 -39.78 -16.79
CA GLY A 5 30.34 -38.85 -16.91
C GLY A 5 30.99 -38.65 -15.54
N ARG A 6 32.25 -38.98 -15.42
CA ARG A 6 33.09 -38.67 -14.25
C ARG A 6 33.20 -37.14 -14.13
N LEU A 7 32.65 -36.58 -13.06
CA LEU A 7 33.03 -35.25 -12.55
C LEU A 7 34.50 -35.34 -12.09
N LEU A 8 35.41 -34.75 -12.83
CA LEU A 8 36.79 -34.56 -12.40
C LEU A 8 36.79 -33.58 -11.21
N ALA A 9 37.44 -34.00 -10.14
CA ALA A 9 37.54 -33.21 -8.92
C ALA A 9 38.26 -31.87 -9.15
N PRO A 10 37.86 -30.78 -8.45
CA PRO A 10 38.43 -29.43 -8.62
C PRO A 10 39.90 -29.29 -8.28
N ALA A 11 40.52 -30.28 -7.64
CA ALA A 11 41.90 -30.24 -7.19
C ALA A 11 42.97 -30.27 -8.32
N ALA A 12 42.62 -30.76 -9.51
CA ALA A 12 43.57 -30.84 -10.61
C ALA A 12 43.74 -29.54 -11.41
N LEU A 13 42.76 -28.63 -11.33
CA LEU A 13 42.80 -27.30 -11.98
C LEU A 13 43.62 -26.26 -11.20
N LEU A 14 43.84 -26.48 -9.90
CA LEU A 14 44.55 -25.54 -9.03
C LEU A 14 46.08 -25.67 -9.11
N SER A 15 46.64 -26.79 -9.62
CA SER A 15 48.08 -26.99 -9.66
C SER A 15 48.79 -26.41 -10.88
N GLU A 16 48.08 -26.06 -11.96
CA GLU A 16 48.70 -25.49 -13.18
C GLU A 16 48.63 -23.96 -13.27
N MET A 17 47.85 -23.30 -12.38
CA MET A 17 47.64 -21.82 -12.43
C MET A 17 48.65 -21.00 -11.62
N VAL A 18 49.63 -21.60 -10.95
CA VAL A 18 50.51 -20.86 -9.99
C VAL A 18 51.75 -20.24 -10.63
N ILE A 19 51.93 -20.27 -11.96
CA ILE A 19 53.26 -20.04 -12.55
C ILE A 19 53.50 -18.58 -13.03
N ASN A 20 52.56 -17.66 -12.95
CA ASN A 20 52.85 -16.29 -13.44
C ASN A 20 52.15 -15.14 -12.66
N MET A 21 52.22 -15.16 -11.35
CA MET A 21 51.61 -14.09 -10.56
C MET A 21 52.59 -12.97 -10.23
N SER A 22 52.15 -11.74 -10.46
CA SER A 22 52.82 -10.54 -9.91
C SER A 22 52.96 -10.69 -8.38
N PRO A 23 54.11 -10.31 -7.78
CA PRO A 23 54.33 -10.47 -6.34
C PRO A 23 53.31 -9.67 -5.48
N ASN A 24 52.48 -8.84 -6.06
CA ASN A 24 51.48 -8.02 -5.39
C ASN A 24 50.03 -8.56 -5.59
N THR A 25 49.83 -9.66 -6.29
CA THR A 25 48.50 -10.26 -6.49
C THR A 25 48.31 -11.44 -5.52
N PRO A 26 47.25 -11.44 -4.68
CA PRO A 26 47.00 -12.59 -3.79
C PRO A 26 46.78 -13.85 -4.60
N PRO A 27 47.33 -15.03 -4.18
CA PRO A 27 47.28 -16.27 -4.95
C PRO A 27 45.83 -16.83 -5.14
N PHE A 28 44.84 -16.26 -4.50
CA PHE A 28 43.43 -16.63 -4.63
C PHE A 28 42.61 -15.68 -5.54
N ALA A 29 43.19 -14.57 -6.03
CA ALA A 29 42.44 -13.57 -6.83
C ALA A 29 41.95 -14.19 -8.16
N ASP A 30 42.82 -14.92 -8.86
CA ASP A 30 42.44 -15.56 -10.13
C ASP A 30 41.48 -16.78 -9.93
N SER A 31 41.56 -17.45 -8.77
CA SER A 31 40.65 -18.54 -8.48
C SER A 31 39.21 -18.07 -8.19
N LEU A 32 39.05 -16.88 -7.62
CA LEU A 32 37.73 -16.27 -7.43
C LEU A 32 37.10 -15.84 -8.78
N ALA A 33 37.91 -15.29 -9.70
CA ALA A 33 37.46 -15.00 -11.05
C ALA A 33 37.05 -16.25 -11.83
N ALA A 34 37.81 -17.36 -11.68
CA ALA A 34 37.49 -18.65 -12.29
C ALA A 34 36.19 -19.28 -11.72
N LEU A 35 35.80 -18.93 -10.50
CA LEU A 35 34.52 -19.31 -9.89
C LEU A 35 33.36 -18.40 -10.31
N GLY A 36 33.59 -17.48 -11.27
CA GLY A 36 32.56 -16.59 -11.78
C GLY A 36 32.35 -15.31 -10.94
N TRP A 37 33.21 -15.07 -9.93
CA TRP A 37 33.17 -13.84 -9.15
C TRP A 37 33.96 -12.72 -9.85
N ASN A 38 33.35 -12.18 -10.92
CA ASN A 38 33.94 -11.16 -11.79
C ASN A 38 33.14 -9.84 -11.81
N GLY A 39 32.15 -9.70 -10.92
CA GLY A 39 31.36 -8.50 -10.84
C GLY A 39 32.00 -7.43 -9.96
N THR A 40 32.31 -6.26 -10.51
CA THR A 40 32.56 -5.09 -9.69
C THR A 40 31.21 -4.53 -9.20
N PRO A 41 31.13 -4.00 -7.95
CA PRO A 41 29.90 -3.39 -7.44
C PRO A 41 29.34 -2.27 -8.34
N GLU A 42 30.19 -1.66 -9.14
CA GLU A 42 29.87 -0.53 -10.04
C GLU A 42 29.07 -0.95 -11.29
N GLN A 43 28.98 -2.24 -11.60
CA GLN A 43 28.29 -2.76 -12.77
C GLN A 43 26.90 -3.32 -12.48
N ARG A 44 26.44 -3.29 -11.22
CA ARG A 44 25.10 -3.75 -10.86
C ARG A 44 24.14 -2.56 -10.81
N ASP A 45 23.01 -2.71 -11.48
CA ASP A 45 21.88 -1.83 -11.26
C ASP A 45 21.55 -1.85 -9.74
N PRO A 46 21.45 -0.69 -9.06
CA PRO A 46 21.03 -0.64 -7.66
C PRO A 46 19.72 -1.40 -7.38
N LEU A 47 18.86 -1.54 -8.40
CA LEU A 47 17.62 -2.29 -8.33
C LEU A 47 17.81 -3.81 -8.49
N ASP A 48 19.01 -4.28 -8.88
CA ASP A 48 19.30 -5.72 -9.08
C ASP A 48 19.88 -6.39 -7.82
N ARG A 49 19.58 -5.87 -6.65
CA ARG A 49 19.92 -6.50 -5.38
C ARG A 49 18.79 -7.41 -4.91
N PRO A 50 19.09 -8.52 -4.18
CA PRO A 50 18.04 -9.35 -3.59
C PRO A 50 17.13 -8.53 -2.66
N SER A 51 15.82 -8.83 -2.69
CA SER A 51 14.82 -8.09 -1.89
C SER A 51 15.09 -8.12 -0.38
N TYR A 52 15.73 -9.19 0.11
CA TYR A 52 16.10 -9.35 1.53
C TYR A 52 17.39 -8.62 1.93
N ALA A 53 18.05 -7.90 1.00
CA ALA A 53 19.32 -7.24 1.25
C ALA A 53 19.21 -5.71 1.17
N GLY A 54 19.89 -5.02 2.06
CA GLY A 54 19.95 -3.56 2.12
C GLY A 54 18.83 -2.89 2.91
N PRO A 55 18.66 -1.56 2.80
CA PRO A 55 17.59 -0.84 3.47
C PRO A 55 16.21 -1.28 2.99
N VAL A 56 15.26 -1.35 3.92
CA VAL A 56 13.87 -1.71 3.62
C VAL A 56 13.13 -0.48 3.12
N SER A 57 12.74 -0.49 1.84
CA SER A 57 11.83 0.47 1.22
C SER A 57 10.85 -0.26 0.32
N PHE A 58 9.70 0.33 0.04
CA PHE A 58 8.69 -0.29 -0.83
C PHE A 58 9.26 -0.51 -2.23
N SER A 59 9.27 -1.76 -2.69
CA SER A 59 9.82 -2.16 -4.00
C SER A 59 11.22 -1.63 -4.28
N GLN A 60 12.05 -1.47 -3.24
CA GLN A 60 13.41 -0.90 -3.31
C GLN A 60 13.46 0.54 -3.87
N LEU A 61 12.35 1.28 -3.83
CA LEU A 61 12.28 2.68 -4.25
C LEU A 61 13.27 3.55 -3.45
N PRO A 62 13.74 4.65 -4.03
CA PRO A 62 14.57 5.62 -3.32
C PRO A 62 13.85 6.14 -2.06
N TRP A 63 14.51 6.05 -0.91
CA TRP A 63 14.04 6.61 0.36
C TRP A 63 14.32 8.11 0.38
N ILE A 64 13.28 8.93 0.33
CA ILE A 64 13.38 10.40 0.21
C ILE A 64 12.33 11.04 1.12
N GLU A 65 12.76 11.51 2.28
CA GLU A 65 11.87 12.14 3.27
C GLU A 65 11.63 13.63 3.04
N ASP A 66 12.55 14.31 2.33
CA ASP A 66 12.47 15.75 2.07
C ASP A 66 11.43 16.07 0.97
N PRO A 67 10.33 16.79 1.30
CA PRO A 67 9.32 17.18 0.31
C PRO A 67 9.87 18.03 -0.84
N ALA A 68 10.91 18.84 -0.59
CA ALA A 68 11.54 19.65 -1.64
C ALA A 68 12.22 18.76 -2.69
N GLU A 69 12.86 17.68 -2.25
CA GLU A 69 13.48 16.69 -3.15
C GLU A 69 12.43 15.86 -3.89
N ILE A 70 11.34 15.46 -3.23
CA ILE A 70 10.19 14.78 -3.88
C ILE A 70 9.62 15.66 -5.01
N ARG A 71 9.42 16.96 -4.72
CA ARG A 71 8.95 17.94 -5.71
C ARG A 71 9.94 18.11 -6.86
N ARG A 72 11.24 18.23 -6.57
CA ARG A 72 12.30 18.40 -7.58
C ARG A 72 12.36 17.21 -8.54
N ARG A 73 12.14 16.00 -8.04
CA ARG A 73 12.07 14.77 -8.85
C ARG A 73 10.77 14.66 -9.64
N LYS A 74 9.79 15.49 -9.35
CA LYS A 74 8.42 15.40 -9.92
C LYS A 74 7.84 14.00 -9.70
N ALA A 75 7.99 13.47 -8.49
CA ALA A 75 7.46 12.15 -8.17
C ALA A 75 5.96 12.08 -8.46
N ASP A 76 5.54 11.02 -9.14
CA ASP A 76 4.14 10.73 -9.42
C ASP A 76 3.46 10.07 -8.21
N ILE A 77 4.22 9.18 -7.55
CA ILE A 77 3.77 8.39 -6.39
C ILE A 77 4.76 8.58 -5.25
N ALA A 78 4.25 8.69 -4.03
CA ALA A 78 5.06 8.63 -2.83
C ALA A 78 4.43 7.68 -1.80
N ILE A 79 5.22 6.69 -1.39
CA ILE A 79 4.85 5.74 -0.33
C ILE A 79 5.13 6.38 1.02
N ILE A 80 4.19 6.32 1.94
CA ILE A 80 4.32 6.86 3.30
C ILE A 80 4.02 5.73 4.29
N GLY A 81 4.82 5.54 5.32
CA GLY A 81 4.47 4.67 6.42
C GLY A 81 3.80 5.45 7.55
N ALA A 82 2.76 4.86 8.15
CA ALA A 82 2.08 5.35 9.33
C ALA A 82 2.09 4.26 10.42
N PRO A 83 3.22 4.04 11.12
CA PRO A 83 3.40 2.93 12.07
C PRO A 83 2.68 3.21 13.40
N PHE A 84 1.34 3.16 13.38
CA PHE A 84 0.44 3.60 14.44
C PHE A 84 -0.61 2.52 14.77
N ASP A 85 -0.85 2.24 16.06
CA ASP A 85 -1.91 1.35 16.53
C ASP A 85 -2.40 1.66 17.96
N ASP A 86 -2.35 2.95 18.32
CA ASP A 86 -2.82 3.40 19.63
C ASP A 86 -4.36 3.47 19.74
N ALA A 87 -5.08 3.27 18.63
CA ALA A 87 -6.54 3.34 18.55
C ALA A 87 -7.24 1.98 18.42
N VAL A 88 -6.50 0.87 18.41
CA VAL A 88 -7.05 -0.49 18.28
C VAL A 88 -7.88 -0.90 19.49
N THR A 89 -8.91 -1.70 19.25
CA THR A 89 -9.83 -2.18 20.31
C THR A 89 -9.66 -3.66 20.63
N HIS A 90 -9.00 -4.44 19.79
CA HIS A 90 -8.86 -5.89 19.97
C HIS A 90 -7.39 -6.35 19.86
N ARG A 91 -6.92 -6.77 18.70
CA ARG A 91 -5.56 -7.31 18.52
C ARG A 91 -4.60 -6.21 18.07
N PRO A 92 -3.61 -5.79 18.91
CA PRO A 92 -2.62 -4.79 18.53
C PRO A 92 -1.55 -5.38 17.61
N GLY A 93 -0.79 -4.53 16.95
CA GLY A 93 0.36 -4.92 16.13
C GLY A 93 0.40 -4.28 14.75
N THR A 94 -0.61 -3.49 14.39
CA THR A 94 -0.67 -2.83 13.08
C THR A 94 0.41 -1.75 12.91
N ARG A 95 1.03 -1.25 14.01
CA ARG A 95 2.22 -0.38 13.93
C ARG A 95 3.40 -1.02 13.19
N PHE A 96 3.44 -2.35 13.08
CA PHE A 96 4.45 -3.08 12.33
C PHE A 96 4.06 -3.30 10.87
N GLY A 97 2.82 -2.96 10.49
CA GLY A 97 2.27 -3.13 9.14
C GLY A 97 3.09 -2.45 8.05
N PRO A 98 3.46 -1.16 8.18
CA PRO A 98 4.21 -0.46 7.14
C PRO A 98 5.51 -1.15 6.76
N ARG A 99 6.23 -1.65 7.76
CA ARG A 99 7.49 -2.38 7.55
C ARG A 99 7.24 -3.72 6.88
N ALA A 100 6.27 -4.50 7.37
CA ALA A 100 5.95 -5.81 6.82
C ALA A 100 5.49 -5.73 5.36
N ILE A 101 4.68 -4.73 5.00
CA ILE A 101 4.23 -4.50 3.62
C ILE A 101 5.41 -4.19 2.70
N ARG A 102 6.41 -3.42 3.15
CA ARG A 102 7.64 -3.16 2.38
C ARG A 102 8.49 -4.42 2.22
N GLU A 103 8.63 -5.23 3.27
CA GLU A 103 9.40 -6.48 3.29
C GLU A 103 8.75 -7.61 2.49
N ALA A 104 7.43 -7.58 2.31
CA ALA A 104 6.68 -8.61 1.57
C ALA A 104 7.01 -8.67 0.06
N GLN A 105 7.78 -7.72 -0.46
CA GLN A 105 8.25 -7.71 -1.83
C GLN A 105 9.39 -8.70 -2.02
N TYR A 106 9.17 -9.78 -2.79
CA TYR A 106 10.23 -10.78 -3.09
C TYR A 106 10.84 -10.64 -4.48
N GLN A 107 10.17 -9.94 -5.41
CA GLN A 107 10.72 -9.66 -6.73
C GLN A 107 11.68 -8.48 -6.68
N THR A 108 12.68 -8.50 -7.54
CA THR A 108 13.71 -7.49 -7.69
C THR A 108 13.73 -6.95 -9.12
N GLY A 109 14.41 -5.82 -9.34
CA GLY A 109 14.53 -5.20 -10.67
C GLY A 109 13.28 -4.47 -11.13
N THR A 110 13.14 -4.28 -12.43
CA THR A 110 11.94 -3.71 -13.04
C THR A 110 10.79 -4.69 -12.91
N LEU A 111 9.76 -4.29 -12.17
CA LEU A 111 8.56 -5.08 -12.01
C LEU A 111 7.71 -4.97 -13.28
N HIS A 112 7.43 -6.10 -13.93
CA HIS A 112 6.49 -6.13 -15.04
C HIS A 112 5.13 -6.66 -14.57
N SER A 113 4.11 -5.83 -14.60
CA SER A 113 2.74 -6.26 -14.30
C SER A 113 2.17 -7.07 -15.45
N LEU A 114 2.01 -8.39 -15.24
CA LEU A 114 1.44 -9.29 -16.25
C LEU A 114 -0.03 -8.97 -16.57
N GLN A 115 -0.79 -8.49 -15.59
CA GLN A 115 -2.20 -8.16 -15.71
C GLN A 115 -2.44 -6.86 -16.48
N VAL A 116 -1.53 -5.90 -16.37
CA VAL A 116 -1.67 -4.56 -16.96
C VAL A 116 -0.79 -4.39 -18.19
N GLY A 117 0.29 -5.17 -18.29
CA GLY A 117 1.27 -5.06 -19.38
C GLY A 117 2.09 -3.77 -19.29
N VAL A 118 2.61 -3.45 -18.11
CA VAL A 118 3.40 -2.24 -17.86
C VAL A 118 4.52 -2.52 -16.87
N GLU A 119 5.61 -1.79 -16.98
CA GLU A 119 6.66 -1.69 -15.96
C GLU A 119 6.43 -0.42 -15.13
N PRO A 120 5.77 -0.50 -13.96
CA PRO A 120 5.27 0.68 -13.30
C PRO A 120 6.36 1.68 -12.92
N PHE A 121 7.51 1.24 -12.47
CA PHE A 121 8.61 2.11 -12.03
C PHE A 121 9.52 2.58 -13.18
N THR A 122 9.29 2.11 -14.40
CA THR A 122 9.83 2.70 -15.63
C THR A 122 8.92 3.82 -16.12
N ALA A 123 7.60 3.63 -16.05
CA ALA A 123 6.60 4.61 -16.48
C ALA A 123 6.42 5.77 -15.47
N LEU A 124 6.55 5.49 -14.16
CA LEU A 124 6.32 6.43 -13.07
C LEU A 124 7.61 6.77 -12.34
N THR A 125 7.73 8.01 -11.90
CA THR A 125 8.68 8.39 -10.87
C THR A 125 8.04 8.14 -9.50
N ALA A 126 8.55 7.15 -8.78
CA ALA A 126 8.05 6.79 -7.46
C ALA A 126 9.16 6.89 -6.41
N VAL A 127 8.79 7.22 -5.17
CA VAL A 127 9.69 7.30 -4.02
C VAL A 127 9.04 6.68 -2.79
N ASP A 128 9.85 6.20 -1.87
CA ASP A 128 9.43 5.92 -0.49
C ASP A 128 9.74 7.17 0.34
N ALA A 129 8.69 7.84 0.82
CA ALA A 129 8.82 9.09 1.58
C ALA A 129 9.09 8.87 3.09
N GLY A 130 9.34 7.62 3.48
CA GLY A 130 9.59 7.28 4.88
C GLY A 130 8.33 7.25 5.73
N ASP A 131 8.51 7.28 7.03
CA ASP A 131 7.43 7.12 8.01
C ASP A 131 7.04 8.45 8.66
N ALA A 132 5.76 8.59 9.05
CA ALA A 132 5.31 9.64 9.92
C ALA A 132 5.94 9.48 11.32
N GLN A 133 6.32 10.60 11.96
CA GLN A 133 6.92 10.59 13.29
C GLN A 133 5.86 10.42 14.38
N VAL A 134 5.46 9.18 14.61
CA VAL A 134 4.49 8.80 15.63
C VAL A 134 5.21 8.25 16.86
N TYR A 135 4.59 8.44 18.03
CA TYR A 135 5.12 7.95 19.30
C TYR A 135 4.02 7.23 20.07
N PRO A 136 4.27 6.00 20.56
CA PRO A 136 3.27 5.21 21.28
C PRO A 136 2.66 5.96 22.46
N GLY A 137 1.37 5.78 22.69
CA GLY A 137 0.63 6.40 23.79
C GLY A 137 0.31 7.89 23.59
N ARG A 138 0.45 8.42 22.38
CA ARG A 138 0.16 9.83 22.05
C ARG A 138 -0.77 9.94 20.84
N LEU A 139 -1.99 9.44 20.99
CA LEU A 139 -2.97 9.25 19.91
C LEU A 139 -3.16 10.51 19.05
N GLU A 140 -3.53 11.65 19.64
CA GLU A 140 -3.79 12.89 18.86
C GLU A 140 -2.52 13.44 18.22
N HIS A 141 -1.37 13.26 18.87
CA HIS A 141 -0.08 13.63 18.30
C HIS A 141 0.26 12.77 17.10
N GLY A 142 -0.01 11.45 17.18
CA GLY A 142 0.16 10.51 16.09
C GLY A 142 -0.67 10.90 14.87
N HIS A 143 -1.98 11.13 15.05
CA HIS A 143 -2.86 11.62 13.99
C HIS A 143 -2.36 12.93 13.38
N GLY A 144 -1.94 13.90 14.21
CA GLY A 144 -1.38 15.16 13.74
C GLY A 144 -0.08 15.01 12.95
N ALA A 145 0.78 14.05 13.33
CA ALA A 145 2.02 13.76 12.60
C ALA A 145 1.73 13.10 11.24
N ILE A 146 0.77 12.17 11.19
CA ILE A 146 0.34 11.51 9.96
C ILE A 146 -0.30 12.53 9.01
N TYR A 147 -1.24 13.36 9.50
CA TYR A 147 -1.84 14.45 8.73
C TYR A 147 -0.78 15.35 8.07
N ARG A 148 0.20 15.83 8.84
CA ARG A 148 1.28 16.68 8.30
C ARG A 148 2.09 15.98 7.23
N LYS A 149 2.49 14.73 7.47
CA LYS A 149 3.30 13.96 6.52
C LYS A 149 2.58 13.74 5.20
N VAL A 150 1.30 13.35 5.24
CA VAL A 150 0.47 13.17 4.04
C VAL A 150 0.28 14.49 3.30
N ARG A 151 -0.02 15.57 4.03
CA ARG A 151 -0.19 16.91 3.46
C ARG A 151 1.08 17.40 2.74
N GLU A 152 2.24 17.34 3.43
CA GLU A 152 3.52 17.77 2.88
C GLU A 152 3.90 17.00 1.59
N VAL A 153 3.64 15.71 1.57
CA VAL A 153 3.87 14.87 0.38
C VAL A 153 2.88 15.24 -0.73
N ALA A 154 1.59 15.35 -0.45
CA ALA A 154 0.59 15.68 -1.46
C ALA A 154 0.80 17.09 -2.05
N GLU A 155 1.25 18.06 -1.27
CA GLU A 155 1.63 19.41 -1.74
C GLU A 155 2.76 19.38 -2.78
N THR A 156 3.53 18.29 -2.89
CA THR A 156 4.52 18.11 -3.96
C THR A 156 3.89 17.77 -5.31
N GLY A 157 2.62 17.39 -5.33
CA GLY A 157 1.88 16.86 -6.48
C GLY A 157 1.97 15.35 -6.63
N ALA A 158 2.69 14.64 -5.76
CA ALA A 158 2.73 13.18 -5.73
C ALA A 158 1.42 12.63 -5.14
N ILE A 159 0.94 11.52 -5.68
CA ILE A 159 -0.19 10.76 -5.12
C ILE A 159 0.34 9.99 -3.90
N PRO A 160 -0.17 10.25 -2.68
CA PRO A 160 0.25 9.51 -1.50
C PRO A 160 -0.38 8.11 -1.47
N ILE A 161 0.43 7.09 -1.18
CA ILE A 161 -0.01 5.76 -0.81
C ILE A 161 0.51 5.50 0.59
N VAL A 162 -0.41 5.44 1.55
CA VAL A 162 -0.09 5.32 2.97
C VAL A 162 -0.16 3.84 3.38
N LEU A 163 0.95 3.32 3.87
CA LEU A 163 1.01 2.01 4.49
C LEU A 163 0.70 2.18 5.98
N GLY A 164 -0.44 1.73 6.38
CA GLY A 164 -0.95 1.97 7.73
C GLY A 164 -0.52 0.93 8.74
N GLY A 165 -0.80 1.34 9.81
CA GLY A 165 -1.31 1.23 11.10
C GLY A 165 -2.79 0.85 11.17
N ASP A 166 -3.39 1.23 12.26
CA ASP A 166 -4.82 0.99 12.45
C ASP A 166 -5.70 1.93 11.61
N HIS A 167 -6.98 1.61 11.46
CA HIS A 167 -7.88 2.33 10.56
C HIS A 167 -8.17 3.78 10.97
N SER A 168 -7.88 4.17 12.21
CA SER A 168 -8.09 5.56 12.67
C SER A 168 -7.31 6.59 11.86
N ILE A 169 -6.22 6.16 11.19
CA ILE A 169 -5.35 7.03 10.39
C ILE A 169 -6.04 7.53 9.10
N THR A 170 -7.09 6.89 8.63
CA THR A 170 -7.81 7.35 7.43
C THR A 170 -8.43 8.72 7.65
N TRP A 171 -8.85 9.03 8.87
CA TRP A 171 -9.36 10.37 9.18
C TRP A 171 -8.32 11.48 8.91
N PRO A 172 -7.13 11.49 9.50
CA PRO A 172 -6.11 12.50 9.18
C PRO A 172 -5.64 12.45 7.72
N ASN A 173 -5.51 11.26 7.12
CA ASN A 173 -5.07 11.09 5.74
C ASN A 173 -6.04 11.79 4.75
N ALA A 174 -7.29 11.38 4.77
CA ALA A 174 -8.31 11.91 3.85
C ALA A 174 -8.63 13.39 4.12
N THR A 175 -8.57 13.83 5.40
CA THR A 175 -8.74 15.26 5.75
C THR A 175 -7.64 16.11 5.11
N ALA A 176 -6.38 15.69 5.16
CA ALA A 176 -5.27 16.42 4.54
C ALA A 176 -5.49 16.64 3.04
N ILE A 177 -6.00 15.62 2.35
CA ILE A 177 -6.29 15.68 0.92
C ILE A 177 -7.54 16.52 0.63
N ALA A 178 -8.60 16.36 1.43
CA ALA A 178 -9.83 17.13 1.27
C ALA A 178 -9.59 18.64 1.40
N GLU A 179 -8.75 19.05 2.36
CA GLU A 179 -8.37 20.46 2.53
C GLU A 179 -7.54 20.99 1.36
N LEU A 180 -6.56 20.23 0.88
CA LEU A 180 -5.73 20.65 -0.25
C LEU A 180 -6.52 20.78 -1.56
N ARG A 181 -7.57 19.97 -1.71
CA ARG A 181 -8.42 19.98 -2.92
C ARG A 181 -9.60 20.96 -2.85
N TRP A 182 -9.86 21.54 -1.69
CA TRP A 182 -10.98 22.47 -1.56
C TRP A 182 -10.90 23.63 -2.59
N PRO A 183 -12.01 24.02 -3.28
CA PRO A 183 -13.40 23.56 -3.08
C PRO A 183 -13.79 22.28 -3.83
N GLN A 184 -12.91 21.69 -4.65
CA GLN A 184 -13.14 20.35 -5.20
C GLN A 184 -13.20 19.35 -4.04
N ARG A 185 -14.06 18.36 -4.16
CA ARG A 185 -14.25 17.34 -3.13
C ARG A 185 -13.65 16.01 -3.58
N ILE A 186 -13.41 15.14 -2.62
CA ILE A 186 -13.04 13.74 -2.87
C ILE A 186 -14.21 12.84 -2.53
N GLY A 187 -14.35 11.75 -3.31
CA GLY A 187 -15.13 10.57 -2.92
C GLY A 187 -14.26 9.59 -2.16
N ILE A 188 -14.88 8.77 -1.32
CA ILE A 188 -14.19 7.67 -0.63
C ILE A 188 -14.74 6.34 -1.15
N LEU A 189 -13.83 5.44 -1.52
CA LEU A 189 -14.11 4.00 -1.64
C LEU A 189 -13.45 3.29 -0.47
N HIS A 190 -14.26 2.79 0.42
CA HIS A 190 -13.87 2.14 1.66
C HIS A 190 -14.11 0.63 1.55
N PHE A 191 -13.04 -0.14 1.49
CA PHE A 191 -13.06 -1.60 1.49
C PHE A 191 -12.82 -2.11 2.90
N ASP A 192 -13.79 -2.82 3.47
CA ASP A 192 -13.74 -3.20 4.89
C ASP A 192 -14.81 -4.26 5.21
N ALA A 193 -14.55 -5.09 6.19
CA ALA A 193 -15.58 -5.90 6.83
C ALA A 193 -16.51 -5.07 7.71
N HIS A 194 -16.01 -3.96 8.26
CA HIS A 194 -16.65 -3.10 9.25
C HIS A 194 -17.03 -1.72 8.67
N ALA A 195 -17.95 -1.04 9.32
CA ALA A 195 -18.38 0.28 8.86
C ALA A 195 -17.49 1.42 9.34
N ASP A 196 -16.77 1.23 10.42
CA ASP A 196 -15.88 2.20 11.08
C ASP A 196 -16.50 3.59 11.28
N ALA A 197 -17.81 3.60 11.51
CA ALA A 197 -18.66 4.77 11.67
C ALA A 197 -19.30 4.85 13.08
N SER A 198 -18.75 4.15 14.06
CA SER A 198 -19.19 4.20 15.46
C SER A 198 -19.03 5.59 16.06
N ILE A 199 -19.84 5.91 17.07
CA ILE A 199 -19.75 7.19 17.76
C ILE A 199 -18.42 7.33 18.48
N ASP A 200 -17.99 6.26 19.14
CA ASP A 200 -16.69 6.14 19.82
C ASP A 200 -16.25 4.67 19.92
N GLY A 201 -15.02 4.45 20.42
CA GLY A 201 -14.55 3.15 20.89
C GLY A 201 -14.14 3.24 22.35
N TYR A 202 -14.94 2.65 23.24
CA TYR A 202 -14.72 2.70 24.70
C TYR A 202 -14.55 4.11 25.26
N GLY A 203 -15.30 5.09 24.71
CA GLY A 203 -15.23 6.50 25.10
C GLY A 203 -14.17 7.32 24.36
N SER A 204 -13.38 6.74 23.46
CA SER A 204 -12.47 7.46 22.59
C SER A 204 -13.15 7.78 21.25
N LEU A 205 -13.26 9.05 20.91
CA LEU A 205 -13.78 9.51 19.63
C LEU A 205 -12.85 9.17 18.45
N ASN A 206 -11.60 8.86 18.74
CA ASN A 206 -10.52 8.61 17.78
C ASN A 206 -10.13 7.13 17.71
N SER A 207 -11.08 6.23 17.97
CA SER A 207 -10.91 4.78 17.82
C SER A 207 -10.75 4.38 16.34
N HIS A 208 -10.12 3.23 16.07
CA HIS A 208 -10.05 2.69 14.72
C HIS A 208 -11.45 2.35 14.14
N GLY A 209 -12.47 2.14 14.95
CA GLY A 209 -13.86 1.93 14.53
C GLY A 209 -14.70 3.21 14.34
N SER A 210 -14.08 4.42 14.34
CA SER A 210 -14.82 5.69 14.24
C SER A 210 -14.33 6.70 13.21
N PRO A 211 -13.27 6.45 12.40
CA PRO A 211 -12.70 7.47 11.53
C PRO A 211 -13.67 7.96 10.45
N MET A 212 -14.54 7.09 9.94
CA MET A 212 -15.47 7.44 8.87
C MET A 212 -16.54 8.40 9.35
N ARG A 213 -16.98 8.25 10.61
CA ARG A 213 -17.86 9.22 11.25
C ARG A 213 -17.17 10.60 11.36
N ARG A 214 -15.90 10.63 11.80
CA ARG A 214 -15.13 11.89 11.91
C ARG A 214 -14.99 12.61 10.58
N LEU A 215 -14.75 11.90 9.50
CA LEU A 215 -14.66 12.47 8.14
C LEU A 215 -15.97 13.12 7.70
N ILE A 216 -17.09 12.49 7.98
CA ILE A 216 -18.42 12.99 7.59
C ILE A 216 -18.84 14.16 8.49
N GLU A 217 -18.73 14.03 9.81
CA GLU A 217 -19.08 15.08 10.77
C GLU A 217 -18.24 16.35 10.61
N SER A 218 -16.97 16.25 10.23
CA SER A 218 -16.11 17.40 9.92
C SER A 218 -16.47 18.07 8.59
N GLY A 219 -17.23 17.42 7.73
CA GLY A 219 -17.54 17.90 6.39
C GLY A 219 -16.40 17.72 5.37
N ALA A 220 -15.31 17.04 5.74
CA ALA A 220 -14.21 16.72 4.82
C ALA A 220 -14.71 15.88 3.63
N VAL A 221 -15.64 14.96 3.89
CA VAL A 221 -16.29 14.13 2.89
C VAL A 221 -17.81 14.20 3.07
N LEU A 222 -18.56 14.27 1.99
CA LEU A 222 -20.02 14.16 2.06
C LEU A 222 -20.41 12.68 2.18
N GLY A 223 -21.36 12.37 3.06
CA GLY A 223 -21.83 10.99 3.24
C GLY A 223 -22.28 10.32 1.94
N LYS A 224 -22.97 11.06 1.05
CA LYS A 224 -23.41 10.54 -0.26
C LYS A 224 -22.25 10.08 -1.18
N ASN A 225 -21.04 10.60 -0.94
CA ASN A 225 -19.82 10.26 -1.68
C ASN A 225 -18.87 9.34 -0.89
N PHE A 226 -19.36 8.83 0.24
CA PHE A 226 -18.69 7.83 1.05
C PHE A 226 -19.34 6.47 0.78
N VAL A 227 -18.60 5.59 0.09
CA VAL A 227 -19.12 4.30 -0.39
C VAL A 227 -18.30 3.16 0.22
N GLN A 228 -18.97 2.26 0.91
CA GLN A 228 -18.39 1.09 1.57
C GLN A 228 -18.63 -0.17 0.75
N VAL A 229 -17.63 -1.03 0.70
CA VAL A 229 -17.64 -2.30 -0.05
C VAL A 229 -17.11 -3.41 0.84
N GLY A 230 -17.91 -4.44 1.10
CA GLY A 230 -17.46 -5.63 1.83
C GLY A 230 -18.04 -5.83 3.21
N LEU A 231 -18.89 -4.92 3.69
CA LEU A 231 -19.48 -4.99 5.03
C LEU A 231 -20.16 -6.34 5.28
N ARG A 232 -19.89 -6.92 6.45
CA ARG A 232 -20.48 -8.22 6.87
C ARG A 232 -20.42 -8.41 8.38
N GLY A 233 -20.83 -9.57 8.85
CA GLY A 233 -20.77 -9.92 10.27
C GLY A 233 -21.88 -9.26 11.10
N TYR A 234 -21.51 -8.81 12.29
CA TYR A 234 -22.44 -8.37 13.33
C TYR A 234 -22.28 -6.89 13.71
N PHE A 235 -21.43 -6.15 13.03
CA PHE A 235 -21.23 -4.70 13.16
C PHE A 235 -21.46 -4.02 11.81
N PRO A 236 -21.93 -2.76 11.81
CA PRO A 236 -22.28 -1.95 12.96
C PRO A 236 -23.66 -2.28 13.56
N ASP A 237 -23.95 -1.70 14.72
CA ASP A 237 -25.25 -1.78 15.36
C ASP A 237 -26.34 -0.99 14.60
N THR A 238 -27.59 -1.13 15.02
CA THR A 238 -28.74 -0.48 14.37
C THR A 238 -28.74 1.05 14.48
N GLU A 239 -28.16 1.61 15.55
CA GLU A 239 -28.03 3.05 15.74
C GLU A 239 -27.02 3.63 14.73
N THR A 240 -25.86 3.01 14.63
CA THR A 240 -24.83 3.40 13.64
C THR A 240 -25.35 3.24 12.22
N LEU A 241 -26.06 2.15 11.89
CA LEU A 241 -26.72 1.99 10.58
C LEU A 241 -27.75 3.10 10.30
N GLY A 242 -28.50 3.51 11.33
CA GLY A 242 -29.42 4.65 11.25
C GLY A 242 -28.70 5.93 10.89
N TRP A 243 -27.64 6.25 11.63
CA TRP A 243 -26.80 7.41 11.40
C TRP A 243 -26.19 7.44 9.99
N MET A 244 -25.66 6.30 9.52
CA MET A 244 -25.10 6.17 8.17
C MET A 244 -26.13 6.50 7.09
N ARG A 245 -27.37 5.98 7.22
CA ARG A 245 -28.46 6.27 6.29
C ARG A 245 -28.87 7.75 6.31
N GLU A 246 -28.99 8.36 7.49
CA GLU A 246 -29.32 9.78 7.66
C GLU A 246 -28.29 10.70 6.99
N HIS A 247 -27.03 10.29 6.97
CA HIS A 247 -25.94 11.04 6.33
C HIS A 247 -25.73 10.66 4.86
N GLY A 248 -26.53 9.72 4.33
CA GLY A 248 -26.52 9.35 2.92
C GLY A 248 -25.36 8.42 2.52
N MET A 249 -24.67 7.78 3.50
CA MET A 249 -23.62 6.81 3.20
C MET A 249 -24.17 5.64 2.39
N ARG A 250 -23.36 5.15 1.47
CA ARG A 250 -23.64 4.00 0.61
C ARG A 250 -22.89 2.79 1.11
N SER A 251 -23.55 1.62 1.14
CA SER A 251 -22.93 0.39 1.62
C SER A 251 -23.30 -0.78 0.75
N HIS A 252 -22.28 -1.42 0.15
CA HIS A 252 -22.39 -2.66 -0.60
C HIS A 252 -21.90 -3.82 0.26
N PHE A 253 -22.84 -4.60 0.79
CA PHE A 253 -22.57 -5.73 1.66
C PHE A 253 -21.97 -6.90 0.86
N MET A 254 -21.28 -7.82 1.57
CA MET A 254 -20.73 -9.03 0.92
C MET A 254 -21.82 -9.84 0.20
N THR A 255 -23.04 -9.91 0.73
CA THR A 255 -24.17 -10.58 0.05
C THR A 255 -24.47 -10.00 -1.32
N GLU A 256 -24.35 -8.68 -1.51
CA GLU A 256 -24.51 -8.05 -2.81
C GLU A 256 -23.36 -8.41 -3.76
N ILE A 257 -22.12 -8.49 -3.22
CA ILE A 257 -20.95 -8.92 -4.00
C ILE A 257 -21.11 -10.38 -4.46
N GLU A 258 -21.64 -11.25 -3.62
CA GLU A 258 -21.93 -12.65 -3.96
C GLU A 258 -22.98 -12.77 -5.06
N GLU A 259 -24.03 -11.95 -5.03
CA GLU A 259 -25.13 -11.98 -6.00
C GLU A 259 -24.77 -11.35 -7.34
N ARG A 260 -24.07 -10.21 -7.34
CA ARG A 260 -23.81 -9.37 -8.55
C ARG A 260 -22.40 -9.54 -9.11
N GLY A 261 -21.47 -10.08 -8.30
CA GLY A 261 -20.04 -10.09 -8.61
C GLY A 261 -19.34 -8.78 -8.26
N SER A 262 -18.09 -8.88 -7.79
CA SER A 262 -17.29 -7.76 -7.31
C SER A 262 -17.10 -6.65 -8.36
N GLU A 263 -16.93 -7.01 -9.62
CA GLU A 263 -16.72 -6.05 -10.73
C GLU A 263 -17.91 -5.10 -10.92
N ALA A 264 -19.14 -5.64 -10.90
CA ALA A 264 -20.36 -4.86 -11.06
C ALA A 264 -20.64 -3.96 -9.85
N VAL A 265 -20.39 -4.46 -8.64
CA VAL A 265 -20.53 -3.69 -7.40
C VAL A 265 -19.53 -2.54 -7.37
N ILE A 266 -18.27 -2.79 -7.70
CA ILE A 266 -17.21 -1.76 -7.74
C ILE A 266 -17.54 -0.70 -8.79
N ALA A 267 -18.07 -1.07 -9.96
CA ALA A 267 -18.49 -0.08 -10.97
C ALA A 267 -19.62 0.82 -10.44
N THR A 268 -20.56 0.28 -9.69
CA THR A 268 -21.61 1.06 -9.00
C THR A 268 -21.00 1.99 -7.95
N ALA A 269 -20.12 1.46 -7.10
CA ALA A 269 -19.47 2.22 -6.03
C ALA A 269 -18.62 3.39 -6.57
N ILE A 270 -17.92 3.20 -7.69
CA ILE A 270 -17.19 4.28 -8.39
C ILE A 270 -18.16 5.41 -8.80
N ALA A 271 -19.28 5.08 -9.44
CA ALA A 271 -20.25 6.06 -9.89
C ALA A 271 -20.87 6.85 -8.74
N GLU A 272 -21.15 6.19 -7.61
CA GLU A 272 -21.69 6.81 -6.40
C GLU A 272 -20.65 7.72 -5.72
N ALA A 273 -19.40 7.28 -5.59
CA ALA A 273 -18.33 8.07 -4.98
C ALA A 273 -18.03 9.34 -5.78
N LEU A 274 -18.19 9.30 -7.11
CA LEU A 274 -17.94 10.42 -8.03
C LEU A 274 -19.20 11.22 -8.38
N ASP A 275 -20.31 11.08 -7.65
CA ASP A 275 -21.48 11.95 -7.81
C ASP A 275 -21.20 13.35 -7.24
N GLY A 276 -20.38 14.12 -7.97
CA GLY A 276 -19.90 15.47 -7.65
C GLY A 276 -18.40 15.61 -7.48
N PRO A 277 -17.69 14.74 -6.73
CA PRO A 277 -16.23 14.71 -6.68
C PRO A 277 -15.59 14.37 -8.03
N ASP A 278 -14.33 14.81 -8.20
CA ASP A 278 -13.54 14.55 -9.40
C ASP A 278 -12.39 13.54 -9.16
N ALA A 279 -12.19 13.09 -7.93
CA ALA A 279 -11.17 12.12 -7.57
C ALA A 279 -11.59 11.29 -6.35
N ILE A 280 -11.00 10.11 -6.22
CA ILE A 280 -11.28 9.14 -5.16
C ILE A 280 -10.06 8.97 -4.25
N TRP A 281 -10.31 8.95 -2.93
CA TRP A 281 -9.43 8.33 -1.95
C TRP A 281 -9.87 6.87 -1.76
N ILE A 282 -8.93 5.93 -1.85
CA ILE A 282 -9.17 4.51 -1.56
C ILE A 282 -8.72 4.25 -0.12
N SER A 283 -9.63 3.83 0.74
CA SER A 283 -9.30 3.33 2.07
C SER A 283 -9.49 1.81 2.07
N LEU A 284 -8.40 1.08 2.25
CA LEU A 284 -8.39 -0.37 2.22
C LEU A 284 -8.06 -0.92 3.61
N ASP A 285 -9.08 -1.38 4.34
CA ASP A 285 -8.86 -2.31 5.42
C ASP A 285 -8.59 -3.71 4.86
N ILE A 286 -7.50 -4.32 5.31
CA ILE A 286 -7.11 -5.64 4.79
C ILE A 286 -8.08 -6.73 5.22
N ASP A 287 -8.89 -6.49 6.27
CA ASP A 287 -9.86 -7.45 6.77
C ASP A 287 -11.12 -7.58 5.88
N VAL A 288 -11.25 -6.73 4.84
CA VAL A 288 -12.22 -6.97 3.76
C VAL A 288 -11.98 -8.33 3.11
N VAL A 289 -10.74 -8.79 3.08
CA VAL A 289 -10.36 -10.13 2.62
C VAL A 289 -10.72 -11.18 3.65
N ASP A 290 -11.14 -12.35 3.16
CA ASP A 290 -11.44 -13.48 4.04
C ASP A 290 -10.22 -13.86 4.90
N PRO A 291 -10.37 -14.08 6.23
CA PRO A 291 -9.25 -14.38 7.13
C PRO A 291 -8.55 -15.72 6.81
N GLY A 292 -9.15 -16.58 6.00
CA GLY A 292 -8.47 -17.76 5.46
C GLY A 292 -7.32 -17.39 4.49
N LEU A 293 -7.34 -16.19 3.92
CA LEU A 293 -6.32 -15.65 3.01
C LEU A 293 -5.48 -14.55 3.65
N ALA A 294 -6.11 -13.70 4.48
CA ALA A 294 -5.48 -12.59 5.17
C ALA A 294 -5.73 -12.66 6.69
N PRO A 295 -5.07 -13.59 7.41
CA PRO A 295 -5.27 -13.77 8.85
C PRO A 295 -4.61 -12.66 9.70
N GLY A 296 -3.67 -11.91 9.13
CA GLY A 296 -2.84 -10.93 9.83
C GLY A 296 -3.53 -9.59 10.01
N THR A 297 -4.65 -9.56 10.75
CA THR A 297 -5.41 -8.34 11.06
C THR A 297 -5.91 -8.32 12.49
N GLY A 298 -6.37 -7.16 12.96
CA GLY A 298 -6.83 -6.94 14.32
C GLY A 298 -8.20 -7.52 14.60
N THR A 299 -9.12 -7.39 13.67
CA THR A 299 -10.55 -7.75 13.81
C THR A 299 -11.03 -8.58 12.61
N PRO A 300 -10.50 -9.82 12.43
CA PRO A 300 -10.85 -10.64 11.28
C PRO A 300 -12.33 -11.07 11.32
N GLU A 301 -13.04 -10.94 10.20
CA GLU A 301 -14.42 -11.36 10.03
C GLU A 301 -14.52 -12.37 8.87
N PRO A 302 -15.08 -13.60 9.07
CA PRO A 302 -15.22 -14.60 8.02
C PRO A 302 -16.17 -14.19 6.89
N GLY A 303 -16.02 -14.86 5.72
CA GLY A 303 -16.90 -14.62 4.57
C GLY A 303 -16.51 -13.39 3.76
N GLY A 304 -15.23 -13.03 3.72
CA GLY A 304 -14.72 -11.87 3.02
C GLY A 304 -14.42 -12.08 1.54
N MET A 305 -13.97 -11.03 0.90
CA MET A 305 -13.53 -11.06 -0.49
C MET A 305 -12.35 -12.03 -0.69
N LEU A 306 -12.28 -12.65 -1.85
CA LEU A 306 -11.07 -13.32 -2.27
C LEU A 306 -10.00 -12.27 -2.66
N SER A 307 -8.73 -12.58 -2.41
CA SER A 307 -7.63 -11.67 -2.78
C SER A 307 -7.65 -11.27 -4.26
N ARG A 308 -8.01 -12.19 -5.17
CA ARG A 308 -8.13 -11.88 -6.61
C ARG A 308 -9.26 -10.89 -6.93
N GLU A 309 -10.34 -10.89 -6.17
CA GLU A 309 -11.47 -9.96 -6.34
C GLU A 309 -11.07 -8.57 -5.90
N LEU A 310 -10.43 -8.45 -4.74
CA LEU A 310 -9.86 -7.19 -4.25
C LEU A 310 -8.84 -6.60 -5.22
N LEU A 311 -7.81 -7.37 -5.59
CA LEU A 311 -6.73 -6.89 -6.47
C LEU A 311 -7.26 -6.46 -7.85
N ARG A 312 -8.24 -7.21 -8.41
CA ARG A 312 -8.93 -6.84 -9.64
C ARG A 312 -9.72 -5.54 -9.48
N GLY A 313 -10.42 -5.38 -8.37
CA GLY A 313 -11.22 -4.21 -8.08
C GLY A 313 -10.37 -2.94 -7.95
N LEU A 314 -9.27 -3.00 -7.20
CA LEU A 314 -8.34 -1.87 -7.07
C LEU A 314 -7.75 -1.45 -8.42
N ARG A 315 -7.35 -2.41 -9.26
CA ARG A 315 -6.90 -2.16 -10.62
C ARG A 315 -7.99 -1.51 -11.48
N GLN A 316 -9.25 -2.00 -11.37
CA GLN A 316 -10.40 -1.43 -12.08
C GLN A 316 -10.61 0.04 -11.70
N ILE A 317 -10.59 0.38 -10.41
CA ILE A 317 -10.75 1.75 -9.90
C ILE A 317 -9.65 2.64 -10.47
N ALA A 318 -8.39 2.28 -10.25
CA ALA A 318 -7.26 3.12 -10.64
C ALA A 318 -7.10 3.26 -12.16
N ALA A 319 -7.62 2.29 -12.96
CA ALA A 319 -7.65 2.39 -14.41
C ALA A 319 -8.72 3.34 -14.96
N GLN A 320 -9.79 3.61 -14.20
CA GLN A 320 -10.95 4.35 -14.70
C GLN A 320 -11.05 5.77 -14.18
N VAL A 321 -10.51 6.07 -12.98
CA VAL A 321 -10.78 7.34 -12.31
C VAL A 321 -9.51 7.96 -11.71
N PRO A 322 -9.49 9.29 -11.51
CA PRO A 322 -8.40 9.96 -10.82
C PRO A 322 -8.34 9.51 -9.34
N ILE A 323 -7.14 9.17 -8.88
CA ILE A 323 -6.86 8.76 -7.52
C ILE A 323 -6.23 9.94 -6.76
N ALA A 324 -6.89 10.37 -5.70
CA ALA A 324 -6.42 11.43 -4.80
C ALA A 324 -5.37 10.91 -3.80
N GLY A 325 -5.41 9.63 -3.52
CA GLY A 325 -4.51 8.89 -2.65
C GLY A 325 -5.13 7.57 -2.20
N MET A 326 -4.39 6.83 -1.40
CA MET A 326 -4.81 5.55 -0.86
C MET A 326 -4.20 5.33 0.52
N ASP A 327 -4.92 4.67 1.41
CA ASP A 327 -4.33 3.98 2.55
C ASP A 327 -4.63 2.48 2.53
N ILE A 328 -3.72 1.71 3.13
CA ILE A 328 -3.84 0.28 3.37
C ILE A 328 -3.61 0.09 4.85
N VAL A 329 -4.63 -0.35 5.57
CA VAL A 329 -4.65 -0.37 7.03
C VAL A 329 -4.92 -1.76 7.61
N GLU A 330 -4.78 -1.88 8.92
CA GLU A 330 -5.05 -3.06 9.75
C GLU A 330 -4.19 -4.30 9.43
N VAL A 331 -3.09 -4.14 8.68
CA VAL A 331 -2.11 -5.24 8.53
C VAL A 331 -1.35 -5.42 9.84
N SER A 332 -1.58 -6.54 10.52
CA SER A 332 -1.03 -6.88 11.85
C SER A 332 -0.10 -8.11 11.76
N PRO A 333 1.20 -7.91 11.54
CA PRO A 333 2.17 -8.99 11.34
C PRO A 333 2.23 -10.04 12.44
N PRO A 334 1.98 -9.73 13.74
CA PRO A 334 1.97 -10.75 14.78
C PRO A 334 0.96 -11.90 14.55
N TYR A 335 -0.04 -11.69 13.70
CA TYR A 335 -1.06 -12.71 13.35
C TYR A 335 -0.91 -13.22 11.91
N ASP A 336 0.11 -12.76 11.18
CA ASP A 336 0.38 -13.10 9.78
C ASP A 336 1.55 -14.09 9.66
N TRP A 337 1.39 -15.28 10.22
CA TRP A 337 2.45 -16.30 10.35
C TRP A 337 3.08 -16.75 9.02
N ALA A 338 2.40 -16.57 7.89
CA ALA A 338 2.88 -16.90 6.54
C ALA A 338 3.10 -15.65 5.67
N GLU A 339 3.04 -14.45 6.25
CA GLU A 339 3.19 -13.15 5.55
C GLU A 339 2.18 -12.94 4.39
N SER A 340 1.13 -13.78 4.31
CA SER A 340 0.16 -13.71 3.22
C SER A 340 -0.63 -12.40 3.22
N THR A 341 -0.93 -11.86 4.40
CA THR A 341 -1.65 -10.58 4.56
C THR A 341 -0.80 -9.42 4.10
N ALA A 342 0.45 -9.34 4.57
CA ALA A 342 1.39 -8.30 4.14
C ALA A 342 1.66 -8.38 2.62
N MET A 343 1.70 -9.60 2.06
CA MET A 343 1.88 -9.82 0.62
C MET A 343 0.66 -9.33 -0.18
N ILE A 344 -0.57 -9.59 0.28
CA ILE A 344 -1.80 -9.08 -0.36
C ILE A 344 -1.80 -7.55 -0.31
N ALA A 345 -1.46 -6.94 0.82
CA ALA A 345 -1.37 -5.50 1.00
C ALA A 345 -0.33 -4.85 0.07
N ASN A 346 0.86 -5.45 -0.05
CA ASN A 346 1.89 -5.01 -1.00
C ASN A 346 1.36 -5.07 -2.44
N ARG A 347 0.69 -6.18 -2.82
CA ARG A 347 0.09 -6.33 -4.16
C ARG A 347 -1.04 -5.35 -4.40
N ALA A 348 -1.85 -5.01 -3.40
CA ALA A 348 -2.90 -4.00 -3.49
C ALA A 348 -2.33 -2.64 -3.93
N ALA A 349 -1.25 -2.18 -3.29
CA ALA A 349 -0.55 -0.97 -3.72
C ALA A 349 -0.02 -1.09 -5.16
N LEU A 350 0.63 -2.20 -5.50
CA LEU A 350 1.19 -2.42 -6.84
C LEU A 350 0.13 -2.48 -7.94
N GLU A 351 -1.09 -2.96 -7.68
CA GLU A 351 -2.18 -2.96 -8.66
C GLU A 351 -2.64 -1.53 -8.97
N VAL A 352 -2.78 -0.68 -7.95
CA VAL A 352 -3.11 0.75 -8.13
C VAL A 352 -1.98 1.45 -8.88
N ILE A 353 -0.73 1.27 -8.47
CA ILE A 353 0.45 1.87 -9.10
C ILE A 353 0.57 1.43 -10.56
N SER A 354 0.37 0.14 -10.87
CA SER A 354 0.44 -0.38 -12.24
C SER A 354 -0.65 0.19 -13.14
N ALA A 355 -1.86 0.33 -12.63
CA ALA A 355 -2.95 0.94 -13.40
C ALA A 355 -2.68 2.43 -13.69
N LEU A 356 -2.19 3.19 -12.70
CA LEU A 356 -1.77 4.58 -12.89
C LEU A 356 -0.60 4.70 -13.87
N ALA A 357 0.36 3.78 -13.82
CA ALA A 357 1.47 3.72 -14.78
C ALA A 357 0.96 3.55 -16.21
N LYS A 358 -0.02 2.67 -16.41
CA LYS A 358 -0.62 2.43 -17.71
C LYS A 358 -1.34 3.66 -18.26
N ARG A 359 -2.07 4.37 -17.41
CA ARG A 359 -2.72 5.63 -17.77
C ARG A 359 -1.72 6.69 -18.20
N LYS A 360 -0.60 6.81 -17.44
CA LYS A 360 0.46 7.75 -17.80
C LYS A 360 1.14 7.39 -19.13
N GLU A 361 1.41 6.09 -19.39
CA GLU A 361 1.90 5.64 -20.71
C GLU A 361 0.95 6.02 -21.86
N SER A 362 -0.36 6.05 -21.59
CA SER A 362 -1.39 6.46 -22.55
C SER A 362 -1.49 7.99 -22.72
N GLY A 363 -0.64 8.76 -22.04
CA GLY A 363 -0.57 10.22 -22.15
C GLY A 363 -1.46 10.97 -21.16
N GLU A 364 -2.06 10.29 -20.17
CA GLU A 364 -2.85 10.96 -19.13
C GLU A 364 -1.95 11.62 -18.08
N THR A 365 -2.39 12.78 -17.58
CA THR A 365 -1.78 13.40 -16.40
C THR A 365 -2.39 12.78 -15.16
N ILE A 366 -1.59 12.05 -14.38
CA ILE A 366 -2.04 11.39 -13.14
C ILE A 366 -1.75 12.25 -11.89
N ARG A 367 -0.80 13.16 -11.99
CA ARG A 367 -0.46 14.07 -10.89
C ARG A 367 -1.54 15.13 -10.72
N TRP A 368 -1.77 15.48 -9.48
CA TRP A 368 -2.57 16.64 -9.15
C TRP A 368 -1.66 17.85 -8.91
N GLU A 369 -1.98 18.98 -9.51
CA GLU A 369 -1.29 20.23 -9.22
C GLU A 369 -2.12 21.02 -8.20
N PRO A 370 -1.61 21.23 -6.97
CA PRO A 370 -2.29 22.09 -5.99
C PRO A 370 -2.51 23.47 -6.58
N SER A 371 -3.74 23.98 -6.51
CA SER A 371 -4.01 25.37 -6.83
C SER A 371 -3.18 26.25 -5.88
N ARG A 372 -2.35 27.16 -6.45
CA ARG A 372 -1.50 28.09 -5.72
C ARG A 372 -2.31 29.06 -4.88
#